data_ff72114f79c171852aa524d12951d6ab
#
_entry.id   ff72114f79c171852aa524d12951d6ab
#
_cell.length_a   1.000
_cell.length_b   1.000
_cell.length_c   1.000
_cell.angle_alpha   90.00
_cell.angle_beta   90.00
_cell.angle_gamma   90.00
#
_symmetry.space_group_name_H-M   'P 1'
#
loop_
_entity.id
_entity.type
_entity.pdbx_description
1 polymer ?
#
loop_
_entity_poly.entity_id
_entity_poly.type
_entity_poly.pdbx_seq_one_letter_code
_entity_poly.pdbx_strand_id
1 'polypeptide(L)'
;MFDITLITMGKLKEKFYLSAAAEYTKRLGGYCRFTLLELPEVRLPEDPSPAEISAGLEKEAELIFSKIPKGAWFCVFTPEGKELSSEKFADKLKEVKLSGKSSACFLIGSSFGMAPRVKEKADFWLSMGPMTFPHHLARIMVLEQLYRAEAIQAGSKYHK
;
A
#
# COMPACT_ATOMS: atom_id res chain seq x y z
N MET A 1 -12.81 2.30 -15.79
CA MET A 1 -12.09 3.03 -14.75
C MET A 1 -11.10 2.07 -14.09
N PHE A 2 -9.88 2.51 -13.84
CA PHE A 2 -8.82 1.69 -13.25
C PHE A 2 -9.10 1.39 -11.78
N ASP A 3 -8.79 0.19 -11.34
CA ASP A 3 -9.03 -0.25 -9.96
C ASP A 3 -7.73 -0.17 -9.16
N ILE A 4 -7.79 0.47 -8.00
CA ILE A 4 -6.67 0.50 -7.06
C ILE A 4 -7.13 -0.08 -5.72
N THR A 5 -6.40 -1.08 -5.25
CA THR A 5 -6.62 -1.67 -3.93
C THR A 5 -5.40 -1.37 -3.06
N LEU A 6 -5.62 -0.88 -1.86
CA LEU A 6 -4.57 -0.76 -0.84
C LEU A 6 -4.89 -1.75 0.28
N ILE A 7 -4.00 -2.71 0.48
CA ILE A 7 -4.07 -3.67 1.59
C ILE A 7 -3.20 -3.15 2.72
N THR A 8 -3.77 -3.08 3.92
CA THR A 8 -3.06 -2.68 5.13
C THR A 8 -3.34 -3.68 6.25
N MET A 9 -2.43 -3.77 7.21
CA MET A 9 -2.58 -4.65 8.37
C MET A 9 -3.05 -3.85 9.57
N GLY A 10 -4.11 -4.34 10.23
CA GLY A 10 -4.71 -3.68 11.37
C GLY A 10 -5.68 -2.56 10.99
N LYS A 11 -6.47 -2.12 11.97
CA LYS A 11 -7.46 -1.04 11.79
C LYS A 11 -6.98 0.26 12.42
N LEU A 12 -7.29 1.37 11.76
CA LEU A 12 -7.11 2.70 12.34
C LEU A 12 -8.12 2.89 13.48
N LYS A 13 -7.68 3.48 14.58
CA LYS A 13 -8.52 3.76 15.76
C LYS A 13 -8.61 5.25 16.07
N GLU A 14 -7.52 5.99 15.88
CA GLU A 14 -7.46 7.42 16.16
C GLU A 14 -8.33 8.20 15.18
N LYS A 15 -9.15 9.10 15.71
CA LYS A 15 -10.09 9.90 14.90
C LYS A 15 -9.41 10.70 13.81
N PHE A 16 -8.22 11.25 14.09
CA PHE A 16 -7.49 12.04 13.10
C PHE A 16 -7.00 11.17 11.93
N TYR A 17 -6.59 9.93 12.14
CA TYR A 17 -6.24 9.00 11.06
C TYR A 17 -7.48 8.56 10.29
N LEU A 18 -8.57 8.25 10.98
CA LEU A 18 -9.83 7.86 10.33
C LEU A 18 -10.34 8.99 9.44
N SER A 19 -10.30 10.22 9.91
CA SER A 19 -10.72 11.38 9.12
C SER A 19 -9.83 11.60 7.90
N ALA A 20 -8.51 11.51 8.07
CA ALA A 20 -7.57 11.67 6.96
C ALA A 20 -7.75 10.56 5.91
N ALA A 21 -7.87 9.31 6.34
CA ALA A 21 -8.09 8.19 5.45
C ALA A 21 -9.39 8.34 4.65
N ALA A 22 -10.47 8.74 5.31
CA ALA A 22 -11.75 8.99 4.67
C ALA A 22 -11.67 10.09 3.61
N GLU A 23 -10.94 11.18 3.90
CA GLU A 23 -10.78 12.29 2.97
C GLU A 23 -10.03 11.86 1.70
N TYR A 24 -8.91 11.18 1.83
CA TYR A 24 -8.14 10.73 0.66
C TYR A 24 -8.86 9.63 -0.11
N THR A 25 -9.54 8.74 0.56
CA THR A 25 -10.39 7.72 -0.09
C THR A 25 -11.46 8.36 -0.95
N LYS A 26 -12.12 9.40 -0.42
CA LYS A 26 -13.12 10.18 -1.14
C LYS A 26 -12.51 10.83 -2.39
N ARG A 27 -11.36 11.49 -2.25
CA ARG A 27 -10.67 12.16 -3.37
C ARG A 27 -10.25 11.16 -4.45
N LEU A 28 -9.72 10.01 -4.05
CA LEU A 28 -9.34 8.93 -4.98
C LEU A 28 -10.53 8.43 -5.80
N GLY A 29 -11.71 8.38 -5.19
CA GLY A 29 -12.93 7.96 -5.88
C GLY A 29 -13.30 8.81 -7.08
N GLY A 30 -12.77 10.02 -7.21
CA GLY A 30 -12.93 10.86 -8.38
C GLY A 30 -12.07 10.45 -9.58
N TYR A 31 -11.04 9.61 -9.36
CA TYR A 31 -10.08 9.20 -10.40
C TYR A 31 -10.08 7.72 -10.70
N CYS A 32 -10.40 6.88 -9.70
CA CYS A 32 -10.32 5.43 -9.84
C CYS A 32 -11.35 4.75 -8.95
N ARG A 33 -11.58 3.45 -9.16
CA ARG A 33 -12.31 2.64 -8.19
C ARG A 33 -11.33 2.23 -7.11
N PHE A 34 -11.41 2.88 -5.96
CA PHE A 34 -10.47 2.66 -4.87
C PHE A 34 -11.10 1.79 -3.78
N THR A 35 -10.34 0.79 -3.32
CA THR A 35 -10.71 -0.09 -2.20
C THR A 35 -9.58 -0.11 -1.17
N LEU A 36 -9.92 0.21 0.08
CA LEU A 36 -9.03 0.03 1.22
C LEU A 36 -9.43 -1.26 1.94
N LEU A 37 -8.50 -2.22 2.01
CA LEU A 37 -8.68 -3.48 2.73
C LEU A 37 -7.81 -3.49 3.97
N GLU A 38 -8.44 -3.44 5.14
CA GLU A 38 -7.77 -3.56 6.42
C GLU A 38 -7.86 -5.01 6.88
N LEU A 39 -6.72 -5.72 6.85
CA LEU A 39 -6.66 -7.12 7.26
C LEU A 39 -6.22 -7.23 8.72
N PRO A 40 -6.70 -8.24 9.45
CA PRO A 40 -6.27 -8.40 10.84
C PRO A 40 -4.77 -8.73 10.93
N GLU A 41 -4.10 -8.03 11.84
CA GLU A 41 -2.72 -8.29 12.17
C GLU A 41 -2.64 -9.53 13.08
N VAL A 42 -1.67 -10.43 12.85
CA VAL A 42 -1.47 -11.57 13.71
C VAL A 42 -0.94 -11.09 15.06
N ARG A 43 -1.60 -11.50 16.13
CA ARG A 43 -1.19 -11.13 17.49
C ARG A 43 0.05 -11.91 17.88
N LEU A 44 1.10 -11.20 18.30
CA LEU A 44 2.36 -11.76 18.78
C LEU A 44 2.51 -11.52 20.29
N PRO A 45 3.33 -12.31 20.99
CA PRO A 45 3.71 -12.03 22.39
C PRO A 45 4.37 -10.65 22.52
N GLU A 46 4.46 -10.13 23.74
CA GLU A 46 5.03 -8.81 24.01
C GLU A 46 6.48 -8.67 23.53
N ASP A 47 7.28 -9.70 23.69
CA ASP A 47 8.68 -9.75 23.22
C ASP A 47 8.87 -10.96 22.33
N PRO A 48 8.38 -10.90 21.07
CA PRO A 48 8.36 -12.07 20.21
C PRO A 48 9.76 -12.46 19.74
N SER A 49 10.00 -13.78 19.70
CA SER A 49 11.22 -14.35 19.12
C SER A 49 11.22 -14.16 17.59
N PRO A 50 12.41 -14.24 16.94
CA PRO A 50 12.45 -14.24 15.47
C PRO A 50 11.59 -15.33 14.83
N ALA A 51 11.50 -16.50 15.41
CA ALA A 51 10.67 -17.59 14.93
C ALA A 51 9.17 -17.25 15.04
N GLU A 52 8.74 -16.64 16.14
CA GLU A 52 7.37 -16.20 16.34
C GLU A 52 6.99 -15.10 15.35
N ILE A 53 7.89 -14.15 15.11
CA ILE A 53 7.70 -13.09 14.10
C ILE A 53 7.53 -13.72 12.73
N SER A 54 8.44 -14.60 12.34
CA SER A 54 8.40 -15.29 11.04
C SER A 54 7.09 -16.06 10.83
N ALA A 55 6.67 -16.82 11.85
CA ALA A 55 5.43 -17.59 11.80
C ALA A 55 4.20 -16.66 11.67
N GLY A 56 4.20 -15.53 12.38
CA GLY A 56 3.14 -14.53 12.28
C GLY A 56 3.05 -13.91 10.90
N LEU A 57 4.19 -13.53 10.32
CA LEU A 57 4.26 -12.95 8.97
C LEU A 57 3.81 -13.96 7.90
N GLU A 58 4.10 -15.26 8.09
CA GLU A 58 3.62 -16.29 7.17
C GLU A 58 2.11 -16.46 7.22
N LYS A 59 1.49 -16.36 8.40
CA LYS A 59 0.03 -16.36 8.52
C LYS A 59 -0.58 -15.15 7.85
N GLU A 60 0.01 -13.98 8.03
CA GLU A 60 -0.43 -12.76 7.34
C GLU A 60 -0.31 -12.90 5.83
N ALA A 61 0.77 -13.54 5.35
CA ALA A 61 1.00 -13.78 3.93
C ALA A 61 -0.14 -14.58 3.28
N GLU A 62 -0.62 -15.64 3.94
CA GLU A 62 -1.75 -16.43 3.44
C GLU A 62 -2.99 -15.56 3.22
N LEU A 63 -3.30 -14.71 4.20
CA LEU A 63 -4.44 -13.83 4.11
C LEU A 63 -4.25 -12.77 3.02
N ILE A 64 -3.05 -12.16 2.94
CA ILE A 64 -2.71 -11.17 1.92
C ILE A 64 -2.92 -11.77 0.52
N PHE A 65 -2.36 -12.94 0.26
CA PHE A 65 -2.48 -13.58 -1.06
C PHE A 65 -3.94 -13.85 -1.44
N SER A 66 -4.79 -14.19 -0.47
CA SER A 66 -6.21 -14.41 -0.71
C SER A 66 -6.96 -13.14 -1.13
N LYS A 67 -6.37 -11.96 -0.91
CA LYS A 67 -7.02 -10.66 -1.13
C LYS A 67 -6.44 -9.87 -2.31
N ILE A 68 -5.32 -10.28 -2.87
CA ILE A 68 -4.77 -9.63 -4.06
C ILE A 68 -5.70 -9.90 -5.24
N PRO A 69 -6.25 -8.85 -5.89
CA PRO A 69 -7.12 -9.06 -7.04
C PRO A 69 -6.38 -9.82 -8.16
N LYS A 70 -7.09 -10.75 -8.79
CA LYS A 70 -6.52 -11.57 -9.87
C LYS A 70 -6.04 -10.68 -11.02
N GLY A 71 -4.80 -10.88 -11.44
CA GLY A 71 -4.22 -10.15 -12.56
C GLY A 71 -3.77 -8.73 -12.23
N ALA A 72 -3.92 -8.27 -10.98
CA ALA A 72 -3.47 -6.96 -10.57
C ALA A 72 -1.93 -6.85 -10.62
N TRP A 73 -1.44 -5.67 -11.00
CA TRP A 73 -0.05 -5.33 -10.75
C TRP A 73 0.14 -5.14 -9.25
N PHE A 74 1.09 -5.88 -8.66
CA PHE A 74 1.25 -5.92 -7.21
C PHE A 74 2.53 -5.21 -6.78
N CYS A 75 2.38 -4.20 -5.91
CA CYS A 75 3.46 -3.38 -5.38
C CYS A 75 3.46 -3.44 -3.86
N VAL A 76 4.62 -3.70 -3.27
CA VAL A 76 4.80 -3.69 -1.82
C VAL A 76 5.63 -2.47 -1.39
N PHE A 77 5.26 -1.88 -0.26
CA PHE A 77 6.06 -0.85 0.39
C PHE A 77 7.04 -1.53 1.34
N THR A 78 8.33 -1.34 1.09
CA THR A 78 9.39 -1.94 1.89
C THR A 78 10.64 -1.04 1.87
N PRO A 79 11.38 -0.95 2.98
CA PRO A 79 12.58 -0.10 3.02
C PRO A 79 13.63 -0.43 1.96
N GLU A 80 13.69 -1.69 1.51
CA GLU A 80 14.64 -2.14 0.48
C GLU A 80 14.19 -1.82 -0.94
N GLY A 81 13.01 -1.21 -1.10
CA GLY A 81 12.46 -0.86 -2.39
C GLY A 81 13.13 0.33 -3.05
N LYS A 82 12.70 0.61 -4.26
CA LYS A 82 13.16 1.77 -5.02
C LYS A 82 12.50 3.04 -4.50
N GLU A 83 13.29 4.09 -4.32
CA GLU A 83 12.78 5.42 -3.98
C GLU A 83 12.39 6.15 -5.27
N LEU A 84 11.18 6.68 -5.30
CA LEU A 84 10.68 7.45 -6.44
C LEU A 84 10.19 8.82 -5.96
N SER A 85 10.36 9.84 -6.80
CA SER A 85 9.64 11.09 -6.61
C SER A 85 8.14 10.87 -6.87
N SER A 86 7.31 11.81 -6.44
CA SER A 86 5.87 11.74 -6.72
C SER A 86 5.59 11.70 -8.22
N GLU A 87 6.34 12.46 -9.02
CA GLU A 87 6.22 12.47 -10.47
C GLU A 87 6.60 11.11 -11.08
N LYS A 88 7.69 10.52 -10.61
CA LYS A 88 8.14 9.19 -11.06
C LYS A 88 7.15 8.09 -10.64
N PHE A 89 6.54 8.23 -9.47
CA PHE A 89 5.50 7.30 -9.05
C PHE A 89 4.26 7.42 -9.95
N ALA A 90 3.84 8.64 -10.28
CA ALA A 90 2.76 8.87 -11.24
C ALA A 90 3.07 8.25 -12.61
N ASP A 91 4.31 8.41 -13.10
CA ASP A 91 4.76 7.81 -14.36
C ASP A 91 4.70 6.28 -14.29
N LYS A 92 5.15 5.68 -13.19
CA LYS A 92 5.09 4.22 -12.98
C LYS A 92 3.65 3.71 -13.03
N LEU A 93 2.74 4.39 -12.37
CA LEU A 93 1.31 4.02 -12.38
C LEU A 93 0.71 4.14 -13.78
N LYS A 94 1.11 5.18 -14.52
CA LYS A 94 0.71 5.36 -15.92
C LYS A 94 1.24 4.23 -16.81
N GLU A 95 2.50 3.82 -16.64
CA GLU A 95 3.06 2.65 -17.34
C GLU A 95 2.23 1.39 -17.10
N VAL A 96 1.86 1.14 -15.83
CA VAL A 96 1.04 -0.01 -15.46
C VAL A 96 -0.29 -0.01 -16.22
N LYS A 97 -0.96 1.15 -16.26
CA LYS A 97 -2.21 1.30 -17.02
C LYS A 97 -2.01 1.04 -18.52
N LEU A 98 -0.92 1.56 -19.10
CA LEU A 98 -0.62 1.40 -20.52
C LEU A 98 -0.16 -0.02 -20.88
N SER A 99 0.29 -0.82 -19.91
CA SER A 99 0.69 -2.21 -20.14
C SER A 99 -0.47 -3.20 -20.29
N GLY A 100 -1.70 -2.71 -20.24
CA GLY A 100 -2.90 -3.53 -20.35
C GLY A 100 -3.44 -4.05 -19.02
N LYS A 101 -2.84 -3.66 -17.89
CA LYS A 101 -3.38 -3.99 -16.56
C LYS A 101 -4.61 -3.14 -16.27
N SER A 102 -5.64 -3.75 -15.73
CA SER A 102 -6.88 -3.07 -15.33
C SER A 102 -6.89 -2.69 -13.86
N SER A 103 -5.91 -3.17 -13.09
CA SER A 103 -5.86 -2.92 -11.64
C SER A 103 -4.44 -2.95 -11.10
N ALA A 104 -4.25 -2.24 -9.99
CA ALA A 104 -3.04 -2.28 -9.18
C ALA A 104 -3.42 -2.56 -7.73
N CYS A 105 -2.59 -3.34 -7.06
CA CYS A 105 -2.73 -3.65 -5.64
C CYS A 105 -1.46 -3.23 -4.90
N PHE A 106 -1.62 -2.46 -3.85
CA PHE A 106 -0.52 -1.99 -3.00
C PHE A 106 -0.64 -2.63 -1.64
N LEU A 107 0.49 -2.93 -1.02
CA LEU A 107 0.53 -3.51 0.33
C LEU A 107 1.46 -2.71 1.25
N ILE A 108 0.93 -2.35 2.41
CA ILE A 108 1.72 -1.91 3.56
C ILE A 108 1.67 -3.03 4.58
N GLY A 109 2.83 -3.59 4.94
CA GLY A 109 2.92 -4.67 5.91
C GLY A 109 2.64 -4.22 7.34
N SER A 110 2.67 -5.19 8.26
CA SER A 110 2.53 -4.93 9.70
C SER A 110 3.80 -4.30 10.29
N SER A 111 3.82 -4.10 11.60
CA SER A 111 4.97 -3.50 12.31
C SER A 111 6.29 -4.24 12.08
N PHE A 112 6.24 -5.53 11.83
CA PHE A 112 7.42 -6.36 11.52
C PHE A 112 7.63 -6.55 10.01
N GLY A 113 6.87 -5.84 9.19
CA GLY A 113 6.99 -5.91 7.74
C GLY A 113 6.10 -6.97 7.12
N MET A 114 6.66 -7.79 6.25
CA MET A 114 5.93 -8.84 5.53
C MET A 114 6.84 -10.05 5.31
N ALA A 115 6.24 -11.22 5.11
CA ALA A 115 6.99 -12.43 4.82
C ALA A 115 7.78 -12.30 3.50
N PRO A 116 8.97 -12.92 3.40
CA PRO A 116 9.78 -12.84 2.18
C PRO A 116 9.03 -13.25 0.91
N ARG A 117 8.18 -14.28 0.97
CA ARG A 117 7.42 -14.75 -0.19
C ARG A 117 6.38 -13.73 -0.68
N VAL A 118 5.93 -12.81 0.18
CA VAL A 118 5.08 -11.70 -0.25
C VAL A 118 5.86 -10.75 -1.14
N LYS A 119 7.09 -10.39 -0.72
CA LYS A 119 7.98 -9.55 -1.53
C LYS A 119 8.32 -10.21 -2.86
N GLU A 120 8.61 -11.52 -2.85
CA GLU A 120 8.93 -12.29 -4.06
C GLU A 120 7.77 -12.29 -5.05
N LYS A 121 6.53 -12.28 -4.57
CA LYS A 121 5.33 -12.23 -5.41
C LYS A 121 5.12 -10.86 -6.04
N ALA A 122 5.65 -9.80 -5.45
CA ALA A 122 5.41 -8.43 -5.91
C ALA A 122 6.10 -8.15 -7.25
N ASP A 123 5.43 -7.40 -8.10
CA ASP A 123 5.98 -6.90 -9.35
C ASP A 123 6.93 -5.72 -9.13
N PHE A 124 6.77 -5.02 -8.01
CA PHE A 124 7.56 -3.83 -7.72
C PHE A 124 7.68 -3.62 -6.20
N TRP A 125 8.86 -3.17 -5.76
CA TRP A 125 9.13 -2.79 -4.38
C TRP A 125 9.38 -1.29 -4.33
N LEU A 126 8.59 -0.59 -3.53
CA LEU A 126 8.65 0.85 -3.38
C LEU A 126 9.03 1.22 -1.95
N SER A 127 10.03 2.10 -1.80
CA SER A 127 10.46 2.60 -0.50
C SER A 127 9.95 4.03 -0.29
N MET A 128 9.53 4.32 0.93
CA MET A 128 9.16 5.67 1.36
C MET A 128 10.38 6.48 1.84
N GLY A 129 11.58 5.94 1.67
CA GLY A 129 12.82 6.54 2.11
C GLY A 129 13.44 5.82 3.30
N PRO A 130 14.61 6.29 3.77
CA PRO A 130 15.35 5.63 4.84
C PRO A 130 14.80 5.91 6.24
N MET A 131 13.92 6.89 6.40
CA MET A 131 13.30 7.19 7.69
C MET A 131 12.19 6.20 7.99
N THR A 132 11.99 5.88 9.27
CA THR A 132 10.93 5.01 9.74
C THR A 132 9.72 5.83 10.16
N PHE A 133 8.55 5.43 9.70
CA PHE A 133 7.27 6.04 10.09
C PHE A 133 6.38 5.00 10.79
N PRO A 134 5.56 5.43 11.77
CA PRO A 134 4.52 4.55 12.29
C PRO A 134 3.66 4.05 11.14
N HIS A 135 3.28 2.76 11.14
CA HIS A 135 2.58 2.20 9.97
C HIS A 135 1.20 2.84 9.72
N HIS A 136 0.53 3.37 10.75
CA HIS A 136 -0.74 4.10 10.56
C HIS A 136 -0.51 5.45 9.86
N LEU A 137 0.57 6.16 10.20
CA LEU A 137 0.92 7.40 9.50
C LEU A 137 1.35 7.10 8.05
N ALA A 138 2.15 6.06 7.85
CA ALA A 138 2.56 5.62 6.52
C ALA A 138 1.36 5.34 5.63
N ARG A 139 0.29 4.73 6.17
CA ARG A 139 -0.96 4.49 5.45
C ARG A 139 -1.55 5.78 4.90
N ILE A 140 -1.59 6.83 5.72
CA ILE A 140 -2.12 8.13 5.29
C ILE A 140 -1.22 8.75 4.20
N MET A 141 0.09 8.65 4.37
CA MET A 141 1.05 9.16 3.38
C MET A 141 0.91 8.43 2.04
N VAL A 142 0.70 7.13 2.06
CA VAL A 142 0.48 6.33 0.85
C VAL A 142 -0.85 6.71 0.18
N LEU A 143 -1.92 6.87 0.95
CA LEU A 143 -3.20 7.33 0.42
C LEU A 143 -3.06 8.69 -0.28
N GLU A 144 -2.34 9.61 0.34
CA GLU A 144 -2.07 10.93 -0.26
C GLU A 144 -1.26 10.79 -1.56
N GLN A 145 -0.21 9.96 -1.58
CA GLN A 145 0.62 9.76 -2.77
C GLN A 145 -0.14 9.05 -3.91
N LEU A 146 -1.03 8.12 -3.61
CA LEU A 146 -1.91 7.51 -4.61
C LEU A 146 -2.83 8.56 -5.23
N TYR A 147 -3.44 9.40 -4.39
CA TYR A 147 -4.26 10.51 -4.86
C TYR A 147 -3.43 11.48 -5.71
N ARG A 148 -2.25 11.87 -5.24
CA ARG A 148 -1.34 12.77 -5.96
C ARG A 148 -0.93 12.20 -7.32
N ALA A 149 -0.61 10.92 -7.38
CA ALA A 149 -0.24 10.26 -8.64
C ALA A 149 -1.39 10.31 -9.66
N GLU A 150 -2.62 10.05 -9.21
CA GLU A 150 -3.80 10.14 -10.08
C GLU A 150 -4.06 11.60 -10.50
N ALA A 151 -3.90 12.55 -9.59
CA ALA A 151 -4.07 13.97 -9.87
C ALA A 151 -3.03 14.48 -10.90
N ILE A 152 -1.78 14.07 -10.78
CA ILE A 152 -0.72 14.39 -11.75
C ILE A 152 -1.09 13.87 -13.13
N GLN A 153 -1.51 12.60 -13.25
CA GLN A 153 -1.89 11.99 -14.52
C GLN A 153 -3.08 12.70 -15.17
N ALA A 154 -4.00 13.22 -14.37
CA ALA A 154 -5.18 13.95 -14.85
C ALA A 154 -4.88 15.42 -15.18
N GLY A 155 -3.66 15.89 -14.99
CA GLY A 155 -3.31 17.29 -15.23
C GLY A 155 -3.90 18.27 -14.21
N SER A 156 -4.24 17.79 -13.02
CA SER A 156 -4.75 18.60 -11.93
C SER A 156 -3.69 19.57 -11.39
N LYS A 157 -4.14 20.71 -10.87
CA LYS A 157 -3.27 21.71 -10.22
C LYS A 157 -2.85 21.34 -8.78
N TYR A 158 -3.23 20.17 -8.29
CA TYR A 158 -2.93 19.74 -6.93
C TYR A 158 -1.42 19.64 -6.66
N HIS A 159 -0.69 19.02 -7.58
CA HIS A 159 0.76 18.89 -7.45
C HIS A 159 1.44 20.17 -7.98
N LYS A 160 2.36 20.69 -7.15
CA LYS A 160 3.09 21.93 -7.47
C LYS A 160 4.59 21.72 -7.47
#